data_86dbe0fd63d2677b88ee3bdd245e917d
#
_entry.id   86dbe0fd63d2677b88ee3bdd245e917d
#
_cell.length_a   1.000
_cell.length_b   1.000
_cell.length_c   1.000
_cell.angle_alpha   90.00
_cell.angle_beta   90.00
_cell.angle_gamma   90.00
#
_symmetry.space_group_name_H-M   'P 1'
#
loop_
_entity.id
_entity.type
_entity.pdbx_description
1 polymer ?
#
loop_
_entity_poly.entity_id
_entity_poly.type
_entity_poly.pdbx_seq_one_letter_code
_entity_poly.pdbx_strand_id
1 'polypeptide(L)'
;MYYEFLRFPGGKPKAVTLSYDDGCRDDIKFSETINRYGLKGTFNINSGFIAKAQNERCLTAEEMKKYIIDTGNEIAVHGELHRAPGKQRPIEGIKDVLNCRIKLEQLFGTIIRGMAYPDSGIHDFQNNANYECVREYLKDLGIAYARSLCGDNDGFKLPADWYNWIPTAHHNNKNIFAYIDKFNNRVLTDDTYISNREPWLFYLWGHSFEFRHADNWDHLEEICQKLSGKY
;
A
#
# COMPACT_ATOMS: atom_id res chain seq x y z
N MET A 1 -13.47 -12.25 11.34
CA MET A 1 -13.40 -13.34 10.33
C MET A 1 -12.06 -14.02 10.48
N TYR A 2 -12.01 -15.34 10.47
CA TYR A 2 -10.75 -16.09 10.58
C TYR A 2 -10.39 -16.62 9.19
N TYR A 3 -9.13 -16.39 8.76
CA TYR A 3 -8.65 -16.78 7.42
C TYR A 3 -7.80 -18.06 7.47
N GLU A 4 -8.16 -19.01 8.32
CA GLU A 4 -7.35 -20.21 8.62
C GLU A 4 -6.95 -21.04 7.40
N PHE A 5 -7.85 -21.13 6.44
CA PHE A 5 -7.64 -21.95 5.23
C PHE A 5 -7.28 -21.14 3.99
N LEU A 6 -7.16 -19.81 4.12
CA LEU A 6 -6.74 -18.97 3.00
C LEU A 6 -5.27 -19.24 2.68
N ARG A 7 -4.96 -19.27 1.40
CA ARG A 7 -3.58 -19.32 0.90
C ARG A 7 -3.42 -18.27 -0.19
N PHE A 8 -2.21 -17.74 -0.28
CA PHE A 8 -1.83 -16.85 -1.37
C PHE A 8 -1.63 -17.63 -2.66
N PRO A 9 -1.55 -16.99 -3.83
CA PRO A 9 -1.34 -17.64 -5.12
C PRO A 9 -0.22 -18.69 -5.05
N GLY A 10 -0.44 -19.84 -5.71
CA GLY A 10 0.47 -20.98 -5.64
C GLY A 10 0.40 -21.80 -4.34
N GLY A 11 -0.65 -21.61 -3.52
CA GLY A 11 -0.83 -22.34 -2.26
C GLY A 11 0.10 -21.85 -1.13
N LYS A 12 0.67 -20.67 -1.29
CA LYS A 12 1.66 -20.13 -0.33
C LYS A 12 1.00 -19.69 0.97
N PRO A 13 1.58 -20.07 2.14
CA PRO A 13 1.06 -19.64 3.44
C PRO A 13 1.52 -18.23 3.84
N LYS A 14 2.51 -17.68 3.15
CA LYS A 14 3.05 -16.34 3.39
C LYS A 14 3.12 -15.54 2.10
N ALA A 15 2.99 -14.22 2.22
CA ALA A 15 3.22 -13.28 1.14
C ALA A 15 3.84 -11.98 1.66
N VAL A 16 4.41 -11.22 0.75
CA VAL A 16 4.95 -9.88 0.99
C VAL A 16 4.26 -8.91 0.05
N THR A 17 3.88 -7.75 0.56
CA THR A 17 3.42 -6.62 -0.24
C THR A 17 4.04 -5.32 0.26
N LEU A 18 4.28 -4.40 -0.67
CA LEU A 18 4.81 -3.07 -0.40
C LEU A 18 3.77 -2.05 -0.85
N SER A 19 3.58 -0.96 -0.11
CA SER A 19 2.62 0.09 -0.44
C SER A 19 3.31 1.45 -0.28
N TYR A 20 3.49 2.16 -1.39
CA TYR A 20 4.24 3.40 -1.44
C TYR A 20 3.38 4.55 -1.98
N ASP A 21 3.56 5.73 -1.39
CA ASP A 21 2.64 6.85 -1.54
C ASP A 21 3.20 7.97 -2.42
N ASP A 22 2.28 8.82 -2.92
CA ASP A 22 2.49 10.10 -3.57
C ASP A 22 2.84 10.09 -5.07
N GLY A 23 3.29 9.00 -5.65
CA GLY A 23 3.65 8.97 -7.06
C GLY A 23 4.82 9.88 -7.42
N CYS A 24 5.83 9.98 -6.55
CA CYS A 24 6.98 10.85 -6.75
C CYS A 24 8.02 10.23 -7.71
N ARG A 25 8.98 11.02 -8.17
CA ARG A 25 10.01 10.54 -9.12
C ARG A 25 10.90 9.43 -8.58
N ASP A 26 11.08 9.38 -7.29
CA ASP A 26 11.86 8.34 -6.63
C ASP A 26 11.22 6.95 -6.76
N ASP A 27 9.92 6.88 -7.10
CA ASP A 27 9.21 5.63 -7.38
C ASP A 27 9.78 4.86 -8.58
N ILE A 28 10.47 5.53 -9.52
CA ILE A 28 11.17 4.85 -10.62
C ILE A 28 12.26 3.94 -10.04
N LYS A 29 13.19 4.52 -9.29
CA LYS A 29 14.29 3.76 -8.68
C LYS A 29 13.77 2.72 -7.70
N PHE A 30 12.74 3.06 -6.93
CA PHE A 30 12.08 2.14 -6.01
C PHE A 30 11.50 0.93 -6.77
N SER A 31 10.70 1.17 -7.81
CA SER A 31 10.09 0.12 -8.63
C SER A 31 11.15 -0.79 -9.29
N GLU A 32 12.19 -0.19 -9.89
CA GLU A 32 13.28 -0.94 -10.49
C GLU A 32 14.00 -1.82 -9.45
N THR A 33 14.20 -1.30 -8.24
CA THR A 33 14.83 -2.05 -7.15
C THR A 33 13.98 -3.24 -6.73
N ILE A 34 12.71 -3.03 -6.35
CA ILE A 34 11.85 -4.14 -5.89
C ILE A 34 11.65 -5.20 -6.97
N ASN A 35 11.54 -4.79 -8.24
CA ASN A 35 11.38 -5.71 -9.37
C ASN A 35 12.62 -6.61 -9.59
N ARG A 36 13.84 -6.09 -9.39
CA ARG A 36 15.08 -6.91 -9.44
C ARG A 36 15.05 -8.05 -8.43
N TYR A 37 14.40 -7.85 -7.30
CA TYR A 37 14.26 -8.87 -6.25
C TYR A 37 12.98 -9.72 -6.39
N GLY A 38 12.21 -9.55 -7.48
CA GLY A 38 10.98 -10.28 -7.70
C GLY A 38 9.83 -9.89 -6.76
N LEU A 39 9.97 -8.76 -6.06
CA LEU A 39 8.92 -8.22 -5.20
C LEU A 39 7.96 -7.35 -6.01
N LYS A 40 6.75 -7.19 -5.50
CA LYS A 40 5.70 -6.35 -6.08
C LYS A 40 5.16 -5.37 -5.04
N GLY A 41 4.73 -4.21 -5.52
CA GLY A 41 4.19 -3.16 -4.70
C GLY A 41 2.93 -2.52 -5.27
N THR A 42 2.21 -1.84 -4.42
CA THR A 42 1.11 -0.94 -4.74
C THR A 42 1.62 0.49 -4.64
N PHE A 43 1.41 1.28 -5.68
CA PHE A 43 1.75 2.70 -5.73
C PHE A 43 0.48 3.51 -5.61
N ASN A 44 0.34 4.24 -4.51
CA ASN A 44 -0.85 5.01 -4.19
C ASN A 44 -0.69 6.44 -4.76
N ILE A 45 -1.52 6.78 -5.73
CA ILE A 45 -1.32 7.95 -6.58
C ILE A 45 -2.33 9.04 -6.28
N ASN A 46 -1.84 10.26 -6.12
CA ASN A 46 -2.67 11.47 -6.10
C ASN A 46 -2.90 11.95 -7.53
N SER A 47 -4.08 11.71 -8.05
CA SER A 47 -4.34 11.97 -9.46
C SER A 47 -4.27 13.46 -9.85
N GLY A 48 -4.47 14.38 -8.91
CA GLY A 48 -4.32 15.82 -9.12
C GLY A 48 -2.88 16.27 -9.30
N PHE A 49 -1.90 15.46 -8.87
CA PHE A 49 -0.46 15.80 -8.91
C PHE A 49 0.32 15.07 -10.00
N ILE A 50 -0.35 14.27 -10.83
CA ILE A 50 0.31 13.60 -11.97
C ILE A 50 0.96 14.68 -12.86
N ALA A 51 2.27 14.55 -13.07
CA ALA A 51 3.05 15.50 -13.82
C ALA A 51 2.66 15.57 -15.30
N LYS A 52 2.79 16.75 -15.90
CA LYS A 52 2.53 16.97 -17.33
C LYS A 52 3.79 16.79 -18.17
N ALA A 53 4.96 16.92 -17.55
CA ALA A 53 6.25 16.76 -18.19
C ALA A 53 7.23 16.00 -17.30
N GLN A 54 8.19 15.34 -17.93
CA GLN A 54 9.31 14.73 -17.21
C GLN A 54 10.10 15.82 -16.45
N ASN A 55 10.74 15.43 -15.34
CA ASN A 55 11.48 16.33 -14.44
C ASN A 55 10.63 17.17 -13.46
N GLU A 56 9.33 17.03 -13.44
CA GLU A 56 8.52 17.51 -12.32
C GLU A 56 8.69 16.61 -11.08
N ARG A 57 8.18 17.04 -9.93
CA ARG A 57 8.28 16.31 -8.66
C ARG A 57 7.60 14.93 -8.72
N CYS A 58 6.48 14.82 -9.41
CA CYS A 58 5.71 13.59 -9.56
C CYS A 58 5.95 12.95 -10.93
N LEU A 59 5.56 11.70 -11.07
CA LEU A 59 5.62 10.95 -12.32
C LEU A 59 4.56 11.42 -13.31
N THR A 60 4.88 11.34 -14.61
CA THR A 60 3.89 11.41 -15.69
C THR A 60 3.11 10.10 -15.82
N ALA A 61 1.98 10.14 -16.53
CA ALA A 61 1.21 8.91 -16.78
C ALA A 61 2.02 7.86 -17.57
N GLU A 62 2.84 8.30 -18.54
CA GLU A 62 3.70 7.42 -19.33
C GLU A 62 4.76 6.76 -18.46
N GLU A 63 5.36 7.50 -17.51
CA GLU A 63 6.34 6.96 -16.57
C GLU A 63 5.68 5.96 -15.61
N MET A 64 4.49 6.26 -15.08
CA MET A 64 3.72 5.34 -14.24
C MET A 64 3.40 4.05 -15.00
N LYS A 65 2.95 4.18 -16.26
CA LYS A 65 2.69 3.01 -17.10
C LYS A 65 3.95 2.16 -17.26
N LYS A 66 5.05 2.77 -17.66
CA LYS A 66 6.31 2.08 -17.96
C LYS A 66 6.92 1.40 -16.74
N TYR A 67 7.04 2.14 -15.62
CA TYR A 67 7.82 1.70 -14.46
C TYR A 67 6.98 0.99 -13.40
N ILE A 68 5.66 1.15 -13.41
CA ILE A 68 4.77 0.54 -12.41
C ILE A 68 3.89 -0.52 -13.06
N ILE A 69 3.03 -0.16 -14.01
CA ILE A 69 2.01 -1.08 -14.54
C ILE A 69 2.63 -2.17 -15.42
N ASP A 70 3.46 -1.78 -16.39
CA ASP A 70 4.08 -2.73 -17.33
C ASP A 70 5.06 -3.68 -16.64
N THR A 71 5.48 -3.35 -15.42
CA THR A 71 6.31 -4.20 -14.58
C THR A 71 5.50 -5.08 -13.62
N GLY A 72 4.18 -5.02 -13.68
CA GLY A 72 3.26 -5.85 -12.89
C GLY A 72 3.06 -5.41 -11.45
N ASN A 73 3.31 -4.13 -11.17
CA ASN A 73 2.94 -3.49 -9.90
C ASN A 73 1.52 -2.90 -10.00
N GLU A 74 0.90 -2.66 -8.85
CA GLU A 74 -0.43 -2.08 -8.74
C GLU A 74 -0.38 -0.56 -8.63
N ILE A 75 -1.36 0.13 -9.25
CA ILE A 75 -1.69 1.52 -8.95
C ILE A 75 -2.98 1.57 -8.14
N ALA A 76 -3.00 2.38 -7.08
CA ALA A 76 -4.13 2.56 -6.19
C ALA A 76 -4.41 4.06 -5.94
N VAL A 77 -5.58 4.33 -5.37
CA VAL A 77 -6.04 5.69 -5.04
C VAL A 77 -5.30 6.24 -3.82
N HIS A 78 -4.87 7.51 -3.90
CA HIS A 78 -4.38 8.27 -2.75
C HIS A 78 -5.08 9.65 -2.63
N GLY A 79 -6.35 9.72 -3.10
CA GLY A 79 -7.10 10.96 -3.25
C GLY A 79 -6.68 11.78 -4.47
N GLU A 80 -7.56 12.66 -4.92
CA GLU A 80 -7.21 13.60 -5.99
C GLU A 80 -6.21 14.64 -5.50
N LEU A 81 -6.43 15.20 -4.29
CA LEU A 81 -5.71 16.34 -3.76
C LEU A 81 -4.97 16.05 -2.45
N HIS A 82 -4.72 14.78 -2.13
CA HIS A 82 -4.04 14.34 -0.89
C HIS A 82 -4.72 14.86 0.39
N ARG A 83 -6.03 14.72 0.49
CA ARG A 83 -6.81 15.18 1.63
C ARG A 83 -7.30 14.01 2.48
N ALA A 84 -7.08 14.09 3.80
CA ALA A 84 -7.59 13.10 4.73
C ALA A 84 -9.12 12.97 4.66
N PRO A 85 -9.68 11.80 4.33
CA PRO A 85 -11.13 11.61 4.30
C PRO A 85 -11.84 11.95 5.63
N GLY A 86 -11.18 11.68 6.75
CA GLY A 86 -11.71 12.04 8.08
C GLY A 86 -11.91 13.52 8.30
N LYS A 87 -11.13 14.39 7.63
CA LYS A 87 -11.21 15.85 7.78
C LYS A 87 -12.15 16.53 6.80
N GLN A 88 -12.64 15.81 5.79
CA GLN A 88 -13.52 16.35 4.76
C GLN A 88 -14.99 16.13 5.14
N ARG A 89 -15.87 17.01 4.64
CA ARG A 89 -17.28 16.64 4.59
C ARG A 89 -17.46 15.40 3.74
N PRO A 90 -18.38 14.49 4.07
CA PRO A 90 -18.54 13.23 3.32
C PRO A 90 -18.63 13.41 1.80
N ILE A 91 -19.38 14.41 1.34
CA ILE A 91 -19.51 14.67 -0.11
C ILE A 91 -18.20 15.12 -0.76
N GLU A 92 -17.31 15.80 -0.04
CA GLU A 92 -16.00 16.20 -0.53
C GLU A 92 -15.05 15.00 -0.57
N GLY A 93 -15.10 14.13 0.44
CA GLY A 93 -14.35 12.86 0.45
C GLY A 93 -14.77 11.92 -0.68
N ILE A 94 -16.08 11.77 -0.90
CA ILE A 94 -16.63 11.02 -2.04
C ILE A 94 -16.06 11.56 -3.36
N LYS A 95 -16.13 12.87 -3.56
CA LYS A 95 -15.66 13.52 -4.80
C LYS A 95 -14.16 13.32 -5.00
N ASP A 96 -13.35 13.51 -3.98
CA ASP A 96 -11.89 13.39 -4.03
C ASP A 96 -11.46 11.97 -4.41
N VAL A 97 -12.03 10.95 -3.76
CA VAL A 97 -11.76 9.54 -4.06
C VAL A 97 -12.26 9.15 -5.46
N LEU A 98 -13.50 9.53 -5.81
CA LEU A 98 -14.11 9.19 -7.09
C LEU A 98 -13.36 9.81 -8.27
N ASN A 99 -13.02 11.09 -8.18
CA ASN A 99 -12.26 11.78 -9.23
C ASN A 99 -10.88 11.13 -9.41
N CYS A 100 -10.21 10.80 -8.33
CA CYS A 100 -8.93 10.10 -8.38
C CYS A 100 -9.08 8.76 -9.09
N ARG A 101 -10.00 7.92 -8.66
CA ARG A 101 -10.24 6.61 -9.25
C ARG A 101 -10.56 6.70 -10.74
N ILE A 102 -11.54 7.51 -11.12
CA ILE A 102 -11.95 7.67 -12.54
C ILE A 102 -10.77 8.12 -13.40
N LYS A 103 -10.00 9.10 -12.93
CA LYS A 103 -8.85 9.61 -13.68
C LYS A 103 -7.77 8.56 -13.89
N LEU A 104 -7.46 7.77 -12.85
CA LEU A 104 -6.49 6.67 -12.96
C LEU A 104 -6.99 5.56 -13.89
N GLU A 105 -8.27 5.20 -13.81
CA GLU A 105 -8.89 4.20 -14.70
C GLU A 105 -8.88 4.67 -16.17
N GLN A 106 -9.15 5.94 -16.42
CA GLN A 106 -9.10 6.53 -17.78
C GLN A 106 -7.68 6.56 -18.35
N LEU A 107 -6.68 6.88 -17.52
CA LEU A 107 -5.29 6.95 -17.95
C LEU A 107 -4.69 5.57 -18.26
N PHE A 108 -5.06 4.56 -17.48
CA PHE A 108 -4.38 3.27 -17.53
C PHE A 108 -5.22 2.13 -18.11
N GLY A 109 -6.51 2.35 -18.35
CA GLY A 109 -7.39 1.33 -18.92
C GLY A 109 -7.58 0.10 -18.03
N THR A 110 -7.41 0.24 -16.72
CA THR A 110 -7.54 -0.84 -15.74
C THR A 110 -8.47 -0.43 -14.60
N ILE A 111 -9.09 -1.41 -13.95
CA ILE A 111 -9.97 -1.16 -12.80
C ILE A 111 -9.11 -0.90 -11.57
N ILE A 112 -9.32 0.23 -10.91
CA ILE A 112 -8.63 0.63 -9.68
C ILE A 112 -9.52 0.35 -8.48
N ARG A 113 -9.06 -0.52 -7.57
CA ARG A 113 -9.83 -0.94 -6.39
C ARG A 113 -9.11 -0.75 -5.07
N GLY A 114 -7.81 -0.52 -5.09
CA GLY A 114 -7.02 -0.27 -3.90
C GLY A 114 -7.00 1.21 -3.52
N MET A 115 -6.79 1.46 -2.24
CA MET A 115 -6.59 2.81 -1.71
C MET A 115 -5.60 2.80 -0.53
N ALA A 116 -4.82 3.87 -0.39
CA ALA A 116 -4.23 4.27 0.87
C ALA A 116 -4.81 5.62 1.29
N TYR A 117 -5.11 5.77 2.56
CA TYR A 117 -5.59 7.06 3.08
C TYR A 117 -4.46 8.07 3.11
N PRO A 118 -4.64 9.28 2.55
CA PRO A 118 -3.66 10.35 2.66
C PRO A 118 -3.72 11.05 4.03
N ASP A 119 -2.63 11.70 4.42
CA ASP A 119 -2.49 12.50 5.65
C ASP A 119 -2.94 11.73 6.91
N SER A 120 -3.71 12.34 7.78
CA SER A 120 -4.25 11.69 8.99
C SER A 120 -5.33 10.63 8.72
N GLY A 121 -5.74 10.46 7.46
CA GLY A 121 -6.64 9.41 7.02
C GLY A 121 -7.99 9.39 7.74
N ILE A 122 -8.14 8.36 8.58
CA ILE A 122 -9.33 8.08 9.37
C ILE A 122 -9.04 8.13 10.88
N HIS A 123 -8.00 8.85 11.31
CA HIS A 123 -7.61 8.98 12.71
C HIS A 123 -7.95 10.34 13.32
N ASP A 124 -8.32 11.32 12.48
CA ASP A 124 -8.76 12.65 12.90
C ASP A 124 -10.03 12.98 12.13
N PHE A 125 -11.15 13.19 12.86
CA PHE A 125 -12.46 13.40 12.26
C PHE A 125 -12.97 14.82 12.51
N GLN A 126 -13.37 15.48 11.43
CA GLN A 126 -13.92 16.83 11.41
C GLN A 126 -15.10 16.90 10.44
N ASN A 127 -15.81 18.01 10.42
CA ASN A 127 -16.85 18.31 9.44
C ASN A 127 -17.94 17.22 9.28
N ASN A 128 -18.34 16.62 10.41
CA ASN A 128 -19.31 15.52 10.49
C ASN A 128 -18.86 14.22 9.80
N ALA A 129 -17.58 14.08 9.46
CA ALA A 129 -17.05 12.79 9.07
C ALA A 129 -16.91 11.86 10.28
N ASN A 130 -17.01 10.57 10.04
CA ASN A 130 -16.65 9.50 10.97
C ASN A 130 -16.25 8.26 10.17
N TYR A 131 -15.67 7.30 10.85
CA TYR A 131 -15.17 6.10 10.17
C TYR A 131 -16.25 5.34 9.41
N GLU A 132 -17.42 5.16 10.01
CA GLU A 132 -18.53 4.44 9.39
C GLU A 132 -18.95 5.08 8.06
N CYS A 133 -19.13 6.40 8.06
CA CYS A 133 -19.46 7.15 6.86
C CYS A 133 -18.38 7.00 5.76
N VAL A 134 -17.10 7.12 6.14
CA VAL A 134 -15.99 6.94 5.19
C VAL A 134 -15.99 5.52 4.62
N ARG A 135 -16.10 4.52 5.46
CA ARG A 135 -16.16 3.12 5.06
C ARG A 135 -17.30 2.83 4.09
N GLU A 136 -18.50 3.32 4.38
CA GLU A 136 -19.68 3.06 3.54
C GLU A 136 -19.53 3.73 2.16
N TYR A 137 -19.12 4.99 2.09
CA TYR A 137 -18.95 5.58 0.76
C TYR A 137 -17.79 4.96 -0.05
N LEU A 138 -16.72 4.46 0.59
CA LEU A 138 -15.67 3.73 -0.13
C LEU A 138 -16.19 2.43 -0.75
N LYS A 139 -17.08 1.70 -0.05
CA LYS A 139 -17.76 0.54 -0.61
C LYS A 139 -18.59 0.90 -1.82
N ASP A 140 -19.42 1.95 -1.71
CA ASP A 140 -20.27 2.43 -2.80
C ASP A 140 -19.44 2.89 -4.01
N LEU A 141 -18.25 3.45 -3.74
CA LEU A 141 -17.27 3.80 -4.77
C LEU A 141 -16.50 2.59 -5.32
N GLY A 142 -16.80 1.36 -4.88
CA GLY A 142 -16.16 0.14 -5.35
C GLY A 142 -14.70 -0.03 -4.97
N ILE A 143 -14.22 0.69 -3.94
CA ILE A 143 -12.92 0.44 -3.32
C ILE A 143 -13.03 -0.89 -2.55
N ALA A 144 -12.08 -1.79 -2.76
CA ALA A 144 -12.08 -3.10 -2.14
C ALA A 144 -11.27 -3.15 -0.84
N TYR A 145 -10.25 -2.31 -0.71
CA TYR A 145 -9.45 -2.18 0.50
C TYR A 145 -8.88 -0.77 0.63
N ALA A 146 -8.63 -0.35 1.87
CA ALA A 146 -7.96 0.92 2.15
C ALA A 146 -6.92 0.74 3.27
N ARG A 147 -5.65 1.06 2.95
CA ARG A 147 -4.57 1.07 3.94
C ARG A 147 -4.69 2.33 4.81
N SER A 148 -4.71 2.10 6.11
CA SER A 148 -4.62 3.19 7.07
C SER A 148 -3.19 3.33 7.62
N LEU A 149 -2.94 4.46 8.28
CA LEU A 149 -1.74 4.69 9.05
C LEU A 149 -2.04 4.41 10.51
N CYS A 150 -1.17 3.71 11.15
CA CYS A 150 -1.19 3.53 12.60
C CYS A 150 0.24 3.25 13.01
N GLY A 151 0.58 3.44 14.26
CA GLY A 151 1.89 3.10 14.79
C GLY A 151 2.28 1.64 14.50
N ASP A 152 3.47 1.27 14.87
CA ASP A 152 4.03 -0.04 14.59
C ASP A 152 3.08 -1.18 14.97
N ASN A 153 2.64 -1.87 13.95
CA ASN A 153 1.92 -3.10 14.09
C ASN A 153 2.87 -4.22 13.65
N ASP A 154 3.58 -4.84 14.57
CA ASP A 154 4.47 -5.98 14.28
C ASP A 154 3.68 -7.25 13.88
N GLY A 155 2.44 -7.09 13.48
CA GLY A 155 1.53 -8.15 13.09
C GLY A 155 1.63 -8.51 11.60
N PHE A 156 1.30 -9.76 11.30
CA PHE A 156 1.35 -10.33 9.96
C PHE A 156 0.00 -10.90 9.53
N LYS A 157 -1.04 -10.71 10.33
CA LYS A 157 -2.38 -11.21 10.04
C LYS A 157 -3.07 -10.36 8.99
N LEU A 158 -3.91 -11.01 8.18
CA LEU A 158 -4.82 -10.29 7.31
C LEU A 158 -5.82 -9.47 8.17
N PRO A 159 -6.28 -8.32 7.66
CA PRO A 159 -7.11 -7.41 8.44
C PRO A 159 -8.49 -8.01 8.72
N ALA A 160 -9.06 -7.70 9.89
CA ALA A 160 -10.47 -7.95 10.17
C ALA A 160 -11.40 -6.98 9.41
N ASP A 161 -10.90 -5.77 9.16
CA ASP A 161 -11.56 -4.72 8.38
C ASP A 161 -10.64 -4.25 7.24
N TRP A 162 -11.03 -4.53 6.00
CA TRP A 162 -10.27 -4.18 4.81
C TRP A 162 -10.22 -2.66 4.53
N TYR A 163 -11.11 -1.88 5.15
CA TYR A 163 -11.12 -0.42 5.04
C TYR A 163 -10.31 0.27 6.14
N ASN A 164 -9.78 -0.49 7.09
CA ASN A 164 -8.81 -0.03 8.08
C ASN A 164 -7.64 -1.02 8.14
N TRP A 165 -6.99 -1.21 7.01
CA TRP A 165 -5.89 -2.15 6.90
C TRP A 165 -4.57 -1.53 7.36
N ILE A 166 -4.14 -1.93 8.54
CA ILE A 166 -2.92 -1.44 9.18
C ILE A 166 -1.73 -2.26 8.65
N PRO A 167 -0.69 -1.61 8.08
CA PRO A 167 0.51 -2.29 7.61
C PRO A 167 1.34 -2.84 8.78
N THR A 168 2.25 -3.78 8.48
CA THR A 168 3.16 -4.35 9.49
C THR A 168 4.09 -3.28 10.04
N ALA A 169 4.75 -2.51 9.16
CA ALA A 169 5.67 -1.46 9.57
C ALA A 169 5.95 -0.46 8.44
N HIS A 170 6.36 0.74 8.82
CA HIS A 170 7.05 1.67 7.93
C HIS A 170 8.47 1.20 7.65
N HIS A 171 9.02 1.45 6.46
CA HIS A 171 10.36 1.00 6.10
C HIS A 171 11.48 1.59 6.98
N ASN A 172 11.26 2.78 7.56
CA ASN A 172 12.19 3.43 8.49
C ASN A 172 12.01 2.97 9.96
N ASN A 173 11.16 1.97 10.23
CA ASN A 173 11.02 1.46 11.58
C ASN A 173 12.33 0.87 12.07
N LYS A 174 12.79 1.29 13.26
CA LYS A 174 14.04 0.80 13.86
C LYS A 174 14.11 -0.72 14.05
N ASN A 175 12.97 -1.39 14.14
CA ASN A 175 12.84 -2.83 14.34
C ASN A 175 12.58 -3.60 13.04
N ILE A 176 12.66 -2.94 11.86
CA ILE A 176 12.22 -3.53 10.59
C ILE A 176 12.88 -4.89 10.30
N PHE A 177 14.18 -5.01 10.54
CA PHE A 177 14.89 -6.26 10.32
C PHE A 177 14.51 -7.36 11.31
N ALA A 178 14.24 -7.01 12.57
CA ALA A 178 13.73 -7.97 13.55
C ALA A 178 12.33 -8.48 13.15
N TYR A 179 11.48 -7.62 12.58
CA TYR A 179 10.17 -8.02 12.06
C TYR A 179 10.30 -8.92 10.84
N ILE A 180 11.21 -8.60 9.92
CA ILE A 180 11.51 -9.44 8.76
C ILE A 180 12.02 -10.82 9.21
N ASP A 181 12.94 -10.87 10.15
CA ASP A 181 13.48 -12.14 10.68
C ASP A 181 12.39 -12.96 11.38
N LYS A 182 11.52 -12.33 12.18
CA LYS A 182 10.35 -12.98 12.81
C LYS A 182 9.41 -13.57 11.75
N PHE A 183 9.12 -12.83 10.69
CA PHE A 183 8.29 -13.28 9.59
C PHE A 183 8.93 -14.43 8.80
N ASN A 184 10.22 -14.31 8.49
CA ASN A 184 10.97 -15.32 7.73
C ASN A 184 11.07 -16.65 8.47
N ASN A 185 11.37 -16.60 9.77
CA ASN A 185 11.68 -17.79 10.57
C ASN A 185 10.43 -18.57 10.99
N ARG A 186 9.23 -18.02 10.87
CA ARG A 186 8.03 -18.77 11.23
C ARG A 186 7.70 -19.82 10.20
N VAL A 187 7.62 -21.05 10.65
CA VAL A 187 7.06 -22.16 9.90
C VAL A 187 5.55 -22.20 10.14
N LEU A 188 4.77 -22.08 9.06
CA LEU A 188 3.32 -22.23 9.08
C LEU A 188 3.02 -23.68 8.69
N THR A 189 2.50 -24.46 9.63
CA THR A 189 2.17 -25.87 9.44
C THR A 189 0.67 -26.07 9.40
N ASP A 190 0.23 -27.16 8.80
CA ASP A 190 -1.16 -27.61 8.82
C ASP A 190 -1.50 -28.43 10.08
N ASP A 191 -0.82 -28.15 11.20
CA ASP A 191 -1.09 -28.80 12.46
C ASP A 191 -2.47 -28.42 13.06
N THR A 192 -2.82 -29.00 14.17
CA THR A 192 -4.12 -28.82 14.82
C THR A 192 -4.32 -27.43 15.45
N TYR A 193 -3.27 -26.62 15.56
CA TYR A 193 -3.37 -25.30 16.17
C TYR A 193 -3.74 -24.23 15.14
N ILE A 194 -4.88 -23.59 15.35
CA ILE A 194 -5.43 -22.52 14.47
C ILE A 194 -4.38 -21.42 14.20
N SER A 195 -3.62 -21.03 15.23
CA SER A 195 -2.60 -19.99 15.12
C SER A 195 -1.48 -20.32 14.12
N ASN A 196 -1.28 -21.61 13.81
CA ASN A 196 -0.28 -22.07 12.85
C ASN A 196 -0.82 -22.21 11.43
N ARG A 197 -2.14 -22.10 11.24
CA ARG A 197 -2.80 -22.22 9.94
C ARG A 197 -3.10 -20.90 9.27
N GLU A 198 -3.20 -19.80 10.03
CA GLU A 198 -3.47 -18.48 9.47
C GLU A 198 -2.35 -18.06 8.51
N PRO A 199 -2.71 -17.58 7.29
CA PRO A 199 -1.71 -17.04 6.37
C PRO A 199 -1.11 -15.76 6.93
N TRP A 200 0.16 -15.53 6.62
CA TRP A 200 0.86 -14.33 7.04
C TRP A 200 1.22 -13.44 5.87
N LEU A 201 0.97 -12.15 6.03
CA LEU A 201 1.36 -11.11 5.10
C LEU A 201 2.32 -10.13 5.77
N PHE A 202 3.49 -9.95 5.19
CA PHE A 202 4.37 -8.84 5.54
C PHE A 202 3.97 -7.63 4.70
N TYR A 203 3.44 -6.61 5.36
CA TYR A 203 2.95 -5.41 4.71
C TYR A 203 3.84 -4.21 5.05
N LEU A 204 4.75 -3.87 4.15
CA LEU A 204 5.65 -2.73 4.29
C LEU A 204 5.03 -1.49 3.64
N TRP A 205 5.25 -0.31 4.23
CA TRP A 205 4.80 0.94 3.63
C TRP A 205 5.82 2.06 3.79
N GLY A 206 5.65 3.15 3.05
CA GLY A 206 6.46 4.36 3.14
C GLY A 206 6.34 5.25 1.92
N HIS A 207 7.29 6.15 1.78
CA HIS A 207 7.44 7.02 0.62
C HIS A 207 8.83 6.82 0.02
N SER A 208 8.94 6.64 -1.27
CA SER A 208 10.23 6.36 -1.93
C SER A 208 11.23 7.52 -1.83
N PHE A 209 10.72 8.77 -1.77
CA PHE A 209 11.57 9.96 -1.59
C PHE A 209 12.33 9.99 -0.26
N GLU A 210 11.87 9.25 0.74
CA GLU A 210 12.55 9.19 2.04
C GLU A 210 13.92 8.52 1.92
N PHE A 211 14.07 7.51 1.05
CA PHE A 211 15.38 6.89 0.78
C PHE A 211 16.37 7.88 0.17
N ARG A 212 15.91 8.78 -0.72
CA ARG A 212 16.76 9.83 -1.27
C ARG A 212 17.11 10.88 -0.23
N HIS A 213 16.14 11.30 0.61
CA HIS A 213 16.38 12.30 1.65
C HIS A 213 17.36 11.82 2.72
N ALA A 214 17.30 10.54 3.05
CA ALA A 214 18.19 9.92 4.04
C ALA A 214 19.51 9.38 3.41
N ASP A 215 19.65 9.46 2.08
CA ASP A 215 20.77 8.87 1.30
C ASP A 215 21.01 7.39 1.67
N ASN A 216 19.94 6.61 1.80
CA ASN A 216 20.00 5.26 2.32
C ASN A 216 19.33 4.20 1.41
N TRP A 217 19.49 4.30 0.10
CA TRP A 217 18.96 3.30 -0.84
C TRP A 217 19.46 1.88 -0.55
N ASP A 218 20.61 1.73 0.09
CA ASP A 218 21.15 0.43 0.53
C ASP A 218 20.24 -0.23 1.58
N HIS A 219 19.52 0.56 2.38
CA HIS A 219 18.51 0.06 3.30
C HIS A 219 17.35 -0.64 2.58
N LEU A 220 16.88 -0.06 1.44
CA LEU A 220 15.90 -0.72 0.59
C LEU A 220 16.44 -2.02 0.00
N GLU A 221 17.68 -2.01 -0.50
CA GLU A 221 18.33 -3.21 -1.04
C GLU A 221 18.37 -4.33 0.01
N GLU A 222 18.77 -4.03 1.24
CA GLU A 222 18.82 -5.01 2.33
C GLU A 222 17.43 -5.56 2.68
N ILE A 223 16.40 -4.70 2.76
CA ILE A 223 15.00 -5.13 2.94
C ILE A 223 14.59 -6.09 1.84
N CYS A 224 14.81 -5.71 0.58
CA CYS A 224 14.46 -6.52 -0.58
C CYS A 224 15.18 -7.86 -0.59
N GLN A 225 16.48 -7.88 -0.31
CA GLN A 225 17.28 -9.10 -0.24
C GLN A 225 16.76 -10.07 0.82
N LYS A 226 16.39 -9.56 2.00
CA LYS A 226 15.85 -10.38 3.09
C LYS A 226 14.45 -10.93 2.80
N LEU A 227 13.64 -10.24 2.01
CA LEU A 227 12.26 -10.63 1.66
C LEU A 227 12.15 -11.39 0.34
N SER A 228 13.17 -11.37 -0.50
CA SER A 228 13.15 -11.98 -1.84
C SER A 228 13.19 -13.51 -1.81
N GLY A 229 12.50 -14.14 -2.79
CA GLY A 229 12.66 -15.56 -3.12
C GLY A 229 12.15 -16.56 -2.09
N LYS A 230 11.42 -16.11 -1.07
CA LYS A 230 11.00 -16.97 0.06
C LYS A 230 9.50 -17.28 0.08
N TYR A 231 8.68 -16.59 -0.70
CA TYR A 231 7.21 -16.63 -0.61
C TYR A 231 6.52 -16.76 -1.95
#